data_ce9248f986ca8341c89e9cb6d5f92ae6
#
_entry.id   ce9248f986ca8341c89e9cb6d5f92ae6
#
_cell.length_a   1.000
_cell.length_b   1.000
_cell.length_c   1.000
_cell.angle_alpha   90.00
_cell.angle_beta   90.00
_cell.angle_gamma   90.00
#
_symmetry.space_group_name_H-M   'P 1'
#
loop_
_entity.id
_entity.type
_entity.pdbx_description
1 polymer ?
#
loop_
_entity_poly.entity_id
_entity_poly.type
_entity_poly.pdbx_seq_one_letter_code
_entity_poly.pdbx_strand_id
1 'polypeptide(L)'
;MRELPDLRHPALAARGRHPIMAVYDGSAASKRALAYAAGLASRADRWLVIVRIWRWDVRMAERTRRLRAELADADLGGLDIEIVPRIGDPARELIRAAAERRADALVIGASRRFTPVPMTARVVRRAACPAVVVP
;
A
#
# COMPACT_ATOMS: atom_id res chain seq x y z
N MET A 1 19.39 -11.39 4.80
CA MET A 1 19.15 -10.01 4.32
C MET A 1 18.75 -9.15 5.51
N ARG A 2 19.37 -8.03 5.63
CA ARG A 2 18.96 -7.09 6.66
C ARG A 2 17.54 -6.63 6.35
N GLU A 3 16.69 -6.67 7.34
CA GLU A 3 15.35 -6.13 7.20
C GLU A 3 15.41 -4.65 6.88
N LEU A 4 14.51 -4.21 6.01
CA LEU A 4 14.31 -2.80 5.78
C LEU A 4 13.87 -2.16 7.09
N PRO A 5 14.28 -0.93 7.36
CA PRO A 5 13.79 -0.25 8.55
C PRO A 5 12.28 -0.27 8.58
N ASP A 6 11.72 -0.64 9.69
CA ASP A 6 10.29 -0.55 9.89
C ASP A 6 9.93 0.93 10.01
N LEU A 7 9.17 1.40 9.04
CA LEU A 7 8.75 2.79 8.99
C LEU A 7 7.46 3.05 9.76
N ARG A 8 6.89 1.99 10.37
CA ARG A 8 5.76 2.18 11.26
C ARG A 8 6.15 3.03 12.45
N HIS A 9 5.24 3.88 12.82
CA HIS A 9 5.40 4.62 14.06
C HIS A 9 4.96 3.73 15.23
N PRO A 10 5.89 3.35 16.13
CA PRO A 10 5.56 2.39 17.19
C PRO A 10 4.41 2.84 18.08
N ALA A 11 4.28 4.13 18.34
CA ALA A 11 3.22 4.66 19.18
C ALA A 11 1.83 4.44 18.57
N LEU A 12 1.68 4.53 17.25
CA LEU A 12 0.40 4.26 16.58
C LEU A 12 0.06 2.79 16.62
N ALA A 13 1.05 1.92 16.36
CA ALA A 13 0.85 0.48 16.44
C ALA A 13 0.44 0.06 17.85
N ALA A 14 1.09 0.64 18.89
CA ALA A 14 0.80 0.33 20.27
C ALA A 14 -0.59 0.80 20.71
N ARG A 15 -1.17 1.78 20.05
CA ARG A 15 -2.52 2.26 20.34
C ARG A 15 -3.62 1.35 19.78
N GLY A 16 -3.25 0.25 19.14
CA GLY A 16 -4.19 -0.67 18.53
C GLY A 16 -4.93 -0.12 17.33
N ARG A 17 -4.50 1.00 16.78
CA ARG A 17 -5.08 1.56 15.58
C ARG A 17 -4.57 0.83 14.36
N HIS A 18 -5.47 0.56 13.44
CA HIS A 18 -5.15 -0.16 12.21
C HIS A 18 -4.91 0.81 11.06
N PRO A 19 -3.98 0.48 10.16
CA PRO A 19 -3.63 1.41 9.10
C PRO A 19 -4.66 1.50 7.99
N ILE A 20 -4.57 2.57 7.22
CA ILE A 20 -5.09 2.62 5.87
C ILE A 20 -3.96 2.13 4.96
N MET A 21 -4.29 1.27 4.01
CA MET A 21 -3.30 0.69 3.11
C MET A 21 -3.57 1.12 1.68
N ALA A 22 -2.53 1.46 0.94
CA ALA A 22 -2.62 1.80 -0.47
C ALA A 22 -1.61 0.99 -1.27
N VAL A 23 -2.00 0.62 -2.48
CA VAL A 23 -1.10 0.01 -3.46
C VAL A 23 -0.53 1.10 -4.34
N TYR A 24 0.78 1.07 -4.54
CA TYR A 24 1.45 2.06 -5.35
C TYR A 24 2.35 1.38 -6.39
N ASP A 25 2.16 1.70 -7.66
CA ASP A 25 2.98 1.18 -8.75
C ASP A 25 3.53 2.28 -9.67
N GLY A 26 3.36 3.54 -9.28
CA GLY A 26 3.80 4.69 -10.06
C GLY A 26 2.82 5.12 -11.15
N SER A 27 1.75 4.37 -11.39
CA SER A 27 0.73 4.76 -12.36
C SER A 27 -0.06 5.98 -11.88
N ALA A 28 -0.69 6.67 -12.80
CA ALA A 28 -1.53 7.83 -12.45
C ALA A 28 -2.66 7.44 -11.51
N ALA A 29 -3.29 6.28 -11.75
CA ALA A 29 -4.35 5.80 -10.88
C ALA A 29 -3.83 5.48 -9.47
N SER A 30 -2.65 4.87 -9.35
CA SER A 30 -2.08 4.58 -8.04
C SER A 30 -1.65 5.85 -7.30
N LYS A 31 -1.24 6.88 -8.01
CA LYS A 31 -0.94 8.19 -7.40
C LYS A 31 -2.21 8.82 -6.82
N ARG A 32 -3.32 8.74 -7.56
CA ARG A 32 -4.60 9.23 -7.06
C ARG A 32 -5.09 8.40 -5.86
N ALA A 33 -4.91 7.09 -5.93
CA ALA A 33 -5.25 6.20 -4.82
C ALA A 33 -4.43 6.54 -3.56
N LEU A 34 -3.14 6.79 -3.74
CA LEU A 34 -2.26 7.18 -2.63
C LEU A 34 -2.72 8.50 -1.99
N ALA A 35 -3.05 9.50 -2.80
CA ALA A 35 -3.55 10.78 -2.30
C ALA A 35 -4.86 10.59 -1.52
N TYR A 36 -5.76 9.79 -2.04
CA TYR A 36 -7.02 9.46 -1.35
C TYR A 36 -6.76 8.77 0.00
N ALA A 37 -5.88 7.76 -0.02
CA ALA A 37 -5.53 7.00 1.18
C ALA A 37 -4.88 7.90 2.24
N ALA A 38 -3.99 8.79 1.82
CA ALA A 38 -3.35 9.75 2.74
C ALA A 38 -4.39 10.69 3.38
N GLY A 39 -5.33 11.20 2.61
CA GLY A 39 -6.42 12.02 3.12
C GLY A 39 -7.29 11.26 4.11
N LEU A 40 -7.64 10.03 3.78
CA LEU A 40 -8.44 9.19 4.66
C LEU A 40 -7.70 8.88 5.98
N ALA A 41 -6.43 8.52 5.89
CA ALA A 41 -5.61 8.23 7.06
C ALA A 41 -5.47 9.47 7.97
N SER A 42 -5.26 10.63 7.37
CA SER A 42 -5.15 11.88 8.12
C SER A 42 -6.44 12.21 8.87
N ARG A 43 -7.59 12.11 8.20
CA ARG A 43 -8.89 12.38 8.82
C ARG A 43 -9.25 11.39 9.91
N ALA A 44 -8.85 10.14 9.75
CA ALA A 44 -9.17 9.07 10.70
C ALA A 44 -8.11 8.92 11.79
N ASP A 45 -7.06 9.74 11.75
CA ASP A 45 -5.91 9.64 12.67
C ASP A 45 -5.30 8.24 12.63
N ARG A 46 -4.99 7.78 11.42
CA ARG A 46 -4.39 6.47 11.15
C ARG A 46 -3.04 6.65 10.50
N TRP A 47 -2.21 5.62 10.62
CA TRP A 47 -0.96 5.56 9.85
C TRP A 47 -1.25 4.94 8.48
N LEU A 48 -0.30 5.10 7.56
CA LEU A 48 -0.45 4.72 6.17
C LEU A 48 0.55 3.63 5.82
N VAL A 49 0.06 2.56 5.21
CA VAL A 49 0.90 1.50 4.66
C VAL A 49 0.86 1.61 3.14
N ILE A 50 2.03 1.70 2.53
CA ILE A 50 2.16 1.76 1.07
C ILE A 50 2.80 0.46 0.60
N VAL A 51 2.06 -0.30 -0.20
CA VAL A 51 2.50 -1.60 -0.70
C VAL A 51 2.94 -1.46 -2.15
N ARG A 52 4.13 -1.94 -2.46
CA ARG A 52 4.62 -2.06 -3.82
C ARG A 52 4.91 -3.52 -4.11
N ILE A 53 4.31 -4.05 -5.15
CA ILE A 53 4.42 -5.47 -5.48
C ILE A 53 5.07 -5.63 -6.84
N TRP A 54 6.13 -6.45 -6.89
CA TRP A 54 6.79 -6.86 -8.13
C TRP A 54 6.49 -8.33 -8.38
N ARG A 55 6.32 -8.71 -9.64
CA ARG A 55 5.92 -10.07 -9.99
C ARG A 55 7.03 -11.09 -9.80
N TRP A 56 8.27 -10.69 -9.97
CA TRP A 56 9.42 -11.58 -9.81
C TRP A 56 10.58 -10.87 -9.17
N ASP A 57 11.56 -11.70 -8.82
CA ASP A 57 12.73 -11.20 -8.13
C ASP A 57 13.38 -10.07 -8.92
N VAL A 58 13.58 -9.01 -8.26
CA VAL A 58 14.26 -7.81 -8.72
C VAL A 58 15.16 -7.36 -7.58
N ARG A 59 16.04 -6.44 -7.85
CA ARG A 59 16.91 -5.89 -6.81
C ARG A 59 16.07 -5.11 -5.80
N MET A 60 15.51 -5.84 -4.87
CA MET A 60 14.50 -5.33 -3.92
C MET A 60 14.99 -4.11 -3.16
N ALA A 61 16.22 -4.17 -2.63
CA ALA A 61 16.77 -3.06 -1.85
C ALA A 61 16.91 -1.79 -2.69
N GLU A 62 17.39 -1.93 -3.92
CA GLU A 62 17.54 -0.79 -4.83
C GLU A 62 16.19 -0.22 -5.24
N ARG A 63 15.24 -1.09 -5.57
CA ARG A 63 13.89 -0.68 -5.93
C ARG A 63 13.18 0.01 -4.78
N THR A 64 13.38 -0.46 -3.58
CA THR A 64 12.80 0.16 -2.40
C THR A 64 13.39 1.54 -2.14
N ARG A 65 14.69 1.72 -2.35
CA ARG A 65 15.32 3.04 -2.23
C ARG A 65 14.74 4.03 -3.24
N ARG A 66 14.56 3.60 -4.48
CA ARG A 66 13.93 4.43 -5.50
C ARG A 66 12.50 4.80 -5.13
N LEU A 67 11.77 3.85 -4.62
CA LEU A 67 10.40 4.07 -4.17
C LEU A 67 10.35 5.12 -3.05
N ARG A 68 11.24 5.01 -2.07
CA ARG A 68 11.33 6.00 -0.99
C ARG A 68 11.64 7.39 -1.51
N ALA A 69 12.59 7.49 -2.44
CA ALA A 69 12.94 8.77 -3.06
C ALA A 69 11.75 9.36 -3.82
N GLU A 70 11.04 8.54 -4.56
CA GLU A 70 9.85 8.95 -5.29
C GLU A 70 8.74 9.42 -4.35
N LEU A 71 8.52 8.71 -3.27
CA LEU A 71 7.49 9.05 -2.28
C LEU A 71 7.87 10.23 -1.40
N ALA A 72 9.16 10.52 -1.28
CA ALA A 72 9.61 11.69 -0.50
C ALA A 72 9.09 13.00 -1.09
N ASP A 73 8.86 13.04 -2.39
CA ASP A 73 8.30 14.22 -3.06
C ASP A 73 6.77 14.29 -3.01
N ALA A 74 6.12 13.23 -2.54
CA ALA A 74 4.67 13.21 -2.43
C ALA A 74 4.22 13.92 -1.16
N ASP A 75 3.15 14.68 -1.27
CA ASP A 75 2.55 15.31 -0.09
C ASP A 75 1.68 14.28 0.64
N LEU A 76 2.24 13.70 1.68
CA LEU A 76 1.56 12.69 2.48
C LEU A 76 1.08 13.23 3.84
N GLY A 77 1.08 14.56 4.00
CA GLY A 77 0.44 15.20 5.14
C GLY A 77 1.09 14.94 6.50
N GLY A 78 2.38 14.62 6.52
CA GLY A 78 3.07 14.33 7.76
C GLY A 78 2.65 13.02 8.43
N LEU A 79 2.03 12.11 7.69
CA LEU A 79 1.60 10.81 8.20
C LEU A 79 2.79 9.93 8.54
N ASP A 80 2.59 9.08 9.53
CA ASP A 80 3.49 7.95 9.75
C ASP A 80 3.25 6.91 8.66
N ILE A 81 4.32 6.48 8.02
CA ILE A 81 4.26 5.63 6.82
C ILE A 81 5.11 4.39 7.01
N GLU A 82 4.56 3.26 6.62
CA GLU A 82 5.32 2.04 6.41
C GLU A 82 5.30 1.69 4.92
N ILE A 83 6.47 1.43 4.35
CA ILE A 83 6.59 0.94 2.97
C ILE A 83 6.80 -0.56 3.02
N VAL A 84 5.96 -1.30 2.30
CA VAL A 84 5.97 -2.76 2.27
C VAL A 84 6.26 -3.25 0.86
N PRO A 85 7.52 -3.61 0.57
CA PRO A 85 7.85 -4.24 -0.70
C PRO A 85 7.50 -5.72 -0.67
N ARG A 86 6.91 -6.20 -1.74
CA ARG A 86 6.53 -7.61 -1.89
C ARG A 86 6.88 -8.11 -3.28
N ILE A 87 7.11 -9.42 -3.39
CA ILE A 87 7.30 -10.11 -4.66
C ILE A 87 6.27 -11.22 -4.74
N GLY A 88 5.60 -11.32 -5.87
CA GLY A 88 4.63 -12.37 -6.11
C GLY A 88 3.42 -11.92 -6.90
N ASP A 89 2.34 -12.67 -6.80
CA ASP A 89 1.08 -12.32 -7.43
C ASP A 89 0.47 -11.09 -6.72
N PRO A 90 0.20 -10.02 -7.47
CA PRO A 90 -0.22 -8.77 -6.85
C PRO A 90 -1.44 -8.88 -5.95
N ALA A 91 -2.49 -9.56 -6.39
CA ALA A 91 -3.71 -9.66 -5.59
C ALA A 91 -3.46 -10.47 -4.31
N ARG A 92 -2.76 -11.59 -4.44
CA ARG A 92 -2.47 -12.45 -3.29
C ARG A 92 -1.62 -11.71 -2.26
N GLU A 93 -0.54 -11.06 -2.69
CA GLU A 93 0.36 -10.37 -1.78
C GLU A 93 -0.30 -9.19 -1.12
N LEU A 94 -1.17 -8.49 -1.83
CA LEU A 94 -1.91 -7.38 -1.27
C LEU A 94 -2.92 -7.83 -0.20
N ILE A 95 -3.67 -8.90 -0.50
CA ILE A 95 -4.62 -9.47 0.45
C ILE A 95 -3.89 -9.92 1.73
N ARG A 96 -2.75 -10.59 1.55
CA ARG A 96 -1.94 -11.04 2.69
C ARG A 96 -1.41 -9.86 3.52
N ALA A 97 -0.87 -8.85 2.86
CA ALA A 97 -0.34 -7.68 3.56
C ALA A 97 -1.44 -6.95 4.35
N ALA A 98 -2.63 -6.83 3.77
CA ALA A 98 -3.76 -6.21 4.45
C ALA A 98 -4.19 -7.02 5.69
N ALA A 99 -4.22 -8.34 5.56
CA ALA A 99 -4.59 -9.21 6.67
C ALA A 99 -3.54 -9.18 7.79
N GLU A 100 -2.27 -9.24 7.44
CA GLU A 100 -1.17 -9.17 8.41
C GLU A 100 -1.20 -7.90 9.25
N ARG A 101 -1.59 -6.80 8.65
CA ARG A 101 -1.63 -5.50 9.32
C ARG A 101 -3.00 -5.12 9.85
N ARG A 102 -3.98 -5.97 9.60
CA ARG A 102 -5.38 -5.68 9.97
C ARG A 102 -5.80 -4.31 9.47
N ALA A 103 -5.55 -4.05 8.19
CA ALA A 103 -5.89 -2.77 7.60
C ALA A 103 -7.38 -2.47 7.75
N ASP A 104 -7.70 -1.23 8.08
CA ASP A 104 -9.10 -0.80 8.18
C ASP A 104 -9.73 -0.55 6.83
N ALA A 105 -8.92 -0.17 5.86
CA ALA A 105 -9.35 0.00 4.47
C ALA A 105 -8.16 -0.18 3.55
N LEU A 106 -8.46 -0.63 2.35
CA LEU A 106 -7.49 -0.85 1.30
C LEU A 106 -7.88 0.02 0.10
N VAL A 107 -6.97 0.86 -0.35
CA VAL A 107 -7.21 1.79 -1.45
C VAL A 107 -6.40 1.36 -2.65
N ILE A 108 -7.06 1.16 -3.79
CA ILE A 108 -6.44 0.64 -5.00
C ILE A 108 -6.80 1.56 -6.17
N GLY A 109 -5.81 1.92 -6.96
CA GLY A 109 -6.07 2.59 -8.24
C GLY A 109 -6.64 1.60 -9.24
N ALA A 110 -7.63 2.03 -10.00
CA ALA A 110 -8.18 1.20 -11.07
C ALA A 110 -7.10 0.99 -12.12
N SER A 111 -6.76 -0.27 -12.39
CA SER A 111 -5.76 -0.61 -13.38
C SER A 111 -6.44 -1.12 -14.64
N ARG A 112 -6.00 -0.61 -15.78
CA ARG A 112 -6.41 -1.10 -17.10
C ARG A 112 -5.39 -2.07 -17.70
N ARG A 113 -4.47 -2.57 -16.88
CA ARG A 113 -3.48 -3.51 -17.37
C ARG A 113 -4.15 -4.80 -17.84
N PHE A 114 -3.59 -5.35 -18.90
CA PHE A 114 -4.10 -6.53 -19.57
C PHE A 114 -3.93 -7.78 -18.71
N THR A 115 -4.85 -8.01 -17.81
CA THR A 115 -4.97 -9.29 -17.11
C THR A 115 -6.37 -9.82 -17.35
N PRO A 116 -6.54 -11.14 -17.51
CA PRO A 116 -7.87 -11.72 -17.75
C PRO A 116 -8.85 -11.39 -16.63
N VAL A 117 -8.34 -11.31 -15.40
CA VAL A 117 -9.14 -10.87 -14.25
C VAL A 117 -8.39 -9.72 -13.60
N PRO A 118 -8.97 -8.52 -13.58
CA PRO A 118 -8.32 -7.37 -12.95
C PRO A 118 -7.98 -7.65 -11.50
N MET A 119 -6.81 -7.19 -11.09
CA MET A 119 -6.37 -7.32 -9.69
C MET A 119 -7.42 -6.74 -8.74
N THR A 120 -8.01 -5.61 -9.09
CA THR A 120 -9.03 -4.96 -8.29
C THR A 120 -10.21 -5.87 -7.98
N ALA A 121 -10.72 -6.60 -8.99
CA ALA A 121 -11.84 -7.52 -8.79
C ALA A 121 -11.49 -8.67 -7.85
N ARG A 122 -10.28 -9.21 -7.98
CA ARG A 122 -9.80 -10.28 -7.10
C ARG A 122 -9.67 -9.80 -5.66
N VAL A 123 -9.14 -8.62 -5.46
CA VAL A 123 -8.96 -8.04 -4.14
C VAL A 123 -10.30 -7.71 -3.48
N VAL A 124 -11.21 -7.09 -4.21
CA VAL A 124 -12.53 -6.75 -3.69
C VAL A 124 -13.28 -8.00 -3.19
N ARG A 125 -13.12 -9.11 -3.89
CA ARG A 125 -13.78 -10.36 -3.52
C ARG A 125 -13.20 -11.01 -2.26
N ARG A 126 -11.91 -10.84 -2.01
CA ARG A 126 -11.19 -11.64 -1.01
C ARG A 126 -10.57 -10.84 0.12
N ALA A 127 -10.56 -9.54 0.04
CA ALA A 127 -10.00 -8.72 1.10
C ALA A 127 -10.85 -8.86 2.37
N ALA A 128 -10.18 -8.90 3.53
CA ALA A 128 -10.83 -8.97 4.81
C ALA A 128 -11.30 -7.60 5.33
N CYS A 129 -11.09 -6.54 4.56
CA CYS A 129 -11.44 -5.17 4.90
C CYS A 129 -12.11 -4.48 3.71
N PRO A 130 -12.77 -3.34 3.94
CA PRO A 130 -13.32 -2.56 2.83
C PRO A 130 -12.23 -2.17 1.84
N ALA A 131 -12.55 -2.26 0.55
CA ALA A 131 -11.66 -1.86 -0.52
C ALA A 131 -12.28 -0.69 -1.28
N VAL A 132 -11.48 0.36 -1.46
CA VAL A 132 -11.86 1.55 -2.21
C VAL A 132 -11.10 1.54 -3.53
N VAL A 133 -11.82 1.60 -4.63
CA VAL A 133 -11.21 1.62 -5.97
C VAL A 133 -11.27 3.05 -6.49
N VAL A 134 -10.11 3.63 -6.79
CA VAL A 134 -9.98 5.00 -7.28
C VAL A 134 -9.68 4.96 -8.77
N PRO A 135 -10.51 5.57 -9.61
CA PRO A 135 -10.28 5.59 -11.05
C PRO A 135 -9.05 6.37 -11.47
#